data_b1a7ffad1f4875764ae0d4ee9f783f14
#
_entry.id   b1a7ffad1f4875764ae0d4ee9f783f14
#
_cell.length_a   1.000
_cell.length_b   1.000
_cell.length_c   1.000
_cell.angle_alpha   90.00
_cell.angle_beta   90.00
_cell.angle_gamma   90.00
#
_symmetry.space_group_name_H-M   'P 1'
#
loop_
_entity.id
_entity.type
_entity.pdbx_description
1 polymer ?
#
loop_
_entity_poly.entity_id
_entity_poly.type
_entity_poly.pdbx_seq_one_letter_code
_entity_poly.pdbx_strand_id
1 'polypeptide(L)'
;MSHLGYEIKKLGFGLMRLPKRGDNIDVEQVKVMVDRFLADGFTYFDTAWAYPGSEDAIRQALVERHPREAFQLATKNAAWIKCKSREEAIGQFETSLRQTGAGYFDFYLLHNLGESRTRFFDVFNMWDFVQEKKRQGLIRHVGFSFHSTPEELEQILSAHPEMEFVQLQINYGDWENPAVQSRACYEVARRHEKPVIIMEPVKGGMLATPPEPVVKIFRKANPQASNASWAIRFAASLEGVITVLSGMSNVAQMQDNLSYMKDNLSYMRNFAPLSAEEHTTIQEAQKALNSIPLIPCTTCNYCAKVCPNDIGISGSFIAMNYLTLYKDKRAARVQEQWLVGGHGRQSADKCVQCGVCEAVCPQHIAIRDELVRVHAALGDGQLAPGS
;
A
#
# COMPACT_ATOMS: atom_id res chain seq x y z
N MET A 1 22.44 8.49 -2.63
CA MET A 1 22.70 7.87 -3.96
C MET A 1 21.58 8.30 -4.87
N SER A 2 21.87 8.83 -6.07
CA SER A 2 20.82 9.10 -7.04
C SER A 2 20.36 7.77 -7.63
N HIS A 3 19.09 7.48 -7.55
CA HIS A 3 18.47 6.36 -8.24
C HIS A 3 17.73 6.90 -9.47
N LEU A 4 17.97 6.33 -10.63
CA LEU A 4 17.29 6.71 -11.87
C LEU A 4 17.38 8.24 -12.19
N GLY A 5 18.54 8.86 -11.86
CA GLY A 5 18.77 10.29 -12.14
C GLY A 5 18.13 11.29 -11.18
N TYR A 6 17.41 10.83 -10.14
CA TYR A 6 16.80 11.67 -9.11
C TYR A 6 17.46 11.52 -7.74
N GLU A 7 17.52 12.63 -7.00
CA GLU A 7 17.78 12.62 -5.55
C GLU A 7 16.44 12.59 -4.79
N ILE A 8 15.84 11.40 -4.70
CA ILE A 8 14.57 11.19 -3.99
C ILE A 8 14.88 10.83 -2.53
N LYS A 9 14.25 11.56 -1.59
CA LYS A 9 14.30 11.23 -0.18
C LYS A 9 13.55 9.94 0.15
N LYS A 10 13.90 9.30 1.26
CA LYS A 10 13.41 7.97 1.65
C LYS A 10 11.92 7.91 2.05
N LEU A 11 11.22 9.03 2.12
CA LEU A 11 9.76 9.08 2.34
C LEU A 11 9.06 9.58 1.10
N GLY A 12 8.09 8.81 0.60
CA GLY A 12 7.15 9.15 -0.46
C GLY A 12 5.71 9.25 0.09
N PHE A 13 4.90 10.08 -0.52
CA PHE A 13 3.49 10.23 -0.15
C PHE A 13 2.61 9.30 -1.00
N GLY A 14 2.13 8.20 -0.38
CA GLY A 14 1.17 7.29 -0.99
C GLY A 14 -0.26 7.85 -0.92
N LEU A 15 -0.89 8.05 -2.06
CA LEU A 15 -2.17 8.78 -2.18
C LEU A 15 -3.41 7.86 -2.21
N MET A 16 -3.24 6.57 -1.89
CA MET A 16 -4.36 5.61 -1.84
C MET A 16 -5.35 5.91 -0.69
N ARG A 17 -4.85 6.47 0.42
CA ARG A 17 -5.60 6.68 1.66
C ARG A 17 -5.66 8.15 2.05
N LEU A 18 -5.96 9.01 1.09
CA LEU A 18 -6.12 10.45 1.33
C LEU A 18 -7.20 10.74 2.39
N PRO A 19 -7.08 11.85 3.14
CA PRO A 19 -8.08 12.25 4.12
C PRO A 19 -9.45 12.41 3.48
N LYS A 20 -10.49 12.04 4.23
CA LYS A 20 -11.87 12.12 3.76
C LYS A 20 -12.73 13.00 4.67
N ARG A 21 -13.74 13.62 4.06
CA ARG A 21 -14.87 14.27 4.72
C ARG A 21 -16.15 13.59 4.23
N GLY A 22 -16.71 12.72 5.04
CA GLY A 22 -17.71 11.76 4.59
C GLY A 22 -17.10 10.79 3.56
N ASP A 23 -17.77 10.61 2.42
CA ASP A 23 -17.29 9.72 1.35
C ASP A 23 -16.31 10.39 0.39
N ASN A 24 -16.19 11.72 0.42
CA ASN A 24 -15.34 12.49 -0.48
C ASN A 24 -13.94 12.73 0.09
N ILE A 25 -12.94 12.86 -0.79
CA ILE A 25 -11.59 13.28 -0.40
C ILE A 25 -11.66 14.73 0.09
N ASP A 26 -11.05 15.01 1.24
CA ASP A 26 -10.90 16.37 1.79
C ASP A 26 -9.70 17.05 1.12
N VAL A 27 -9.93 17.61 -0.08
CA VAL A 27 -8.91 18.25 -0.89
C VAL A 27 -8.20 19.39 -0.15
N GLU A 28 -8.91 20.14 0.69
CA GLU A 28 -8.29 21.23 1.43
C GLU A 28 -7.27 20.71 2.46
N GLN A 29 -7.57 19.61 3.12
CA GLN A 29 -6.59 18.95 3.98
C GLN A 29 -5.43 18.38 3.16
N VAL A 30 -5.70 17.81 1.98
CA VAL A 30 -4.64 17.31 1.06
C VAL A 30 -3.70 18.44 0.65
N LYS A 31 -4.20 19.65 0.33
CA LYS A 31 -3.38 20.82 0.01
C LYS A 31 -2.41 21.16 1.15
N VAL A 32 -2.89 21.22 2.38
CA VAL A 32 -2.06 21.48 3.56
C VAL A 32 -0.97 20.41 3.72
N MET A 33 -1.32 19.15 3.49
CA MET A 33 -0.36 18.03 3.57
C MET A 33 0.69 18.11 2.46
N VAL A 34 0.28 18.40 1.23
CA VAL A 34 1.20 18.58 0.09
C VAL A 34 2.19 19.71 0.34
N ASP A 35 1.70 20.89 0.74
CA ASP A 35 2.53 22.06 1.02
C ASP A 35 3.57 21.76 2.09
N ARG A 36 3.16 21.08 3.16
CA ARG A 36 4.07 20.69 4.24
C ARG A 36 5.10 19.67 3.80
N PHE A 37 4.68 18.65 3.03
CA PHE A 37 5.55 17.61 2.51
C PHE A 37 6.66 18.20 1.64
N LEU A 38 6.31 19.09 0.73
CA LEU A 38 7.26 19.80 -0.13
C LEU A 38 8.15 20.77 0.67
N ALA A 39 7.60 21.51 1.63
CA ALA A 39 8.38 22.44 2.47
C ALA A 39 9.46 21.72 3.28
N ASP A 40 9.21 20.47 3.70
CA ASP A 40 10.20 19.62 4.37
C ASP A 40 11.15 18.91 3.36
N GLY A 41 11.01 19.22 2.06
CA GLY A 41 11.91 18.78 0.99
C GLY A 41 11.68 17.35 0.52
N PHE A 42 10.49 16.77 0.74
CA PHE A 42 10.06 15.49 0.18
C PHE A 42 9.29 15.75 -1.09
N THR A 43 9.55 14.98 -2.15
CA THR A 43 9.09 15.33 -3.50
C THR A 43 8.38 14.20 -4.24
N TYR A 44 8.34 12.98 -3.70
CA TYR A 44 7.77 11.82 -4.38
C TYR A 44 6.31 11.58 -3.97
N PHE A 45 5.40 11.58 -4.94
CA PHE A 45 3.96 11.35 -4.80
C PHE A 45 3.52 10.15 -5.64
N ASP A 46 2.74 9.23 -5.04
CA ASP A 46 2.34 7.97 -5.67
C ASP A 46 0.82 7.80 -5.68
N THR A 47 0.22 7.87 -6.85
CA THR A 47 -1.20 7.58 -7.09
C THR A 47 -1.40 6.38 -8.00
N ALA A 48 -2.62 6.12 -8.46
CA ALA A 48 -2.96 5.12 -9.46
C ALA A 48 -4.34 5.42 -10.08
N TRP A 49 -4.54 5.07 -11.33
CA TRP A 49 -5.85 5.08 -11.98
C TRP A 49 -6.91 4.33 -11.15
N ALA A 50 -6.51 3.25 -10.48
CA ALA A 50 -7.37 2.43 -9.65
C ALA A 50 -7.78 3.07 -8.31
N TYR A 51 -7.22 4.23 -7.93
CA TYR A 51 -7.53 4.89 -6.65
C TYR A 51 -8.62 5.94 -6.84
N PRO A 52 -9.88 5.69 -6.45
CA PRO A 52 -11.00 6.58 -6.77
C PRO A 52 -10.76 8.02 -6.28
N GLY A 53 -10.82 8.98 -7.21
CA GLY A 53 -10.67 10.41 -6.95
C GLY A 53 -9.26 10.89 -6.59
N SER A 54 -8.28 9.99 -6.44
CA SER A 54 -6.93 10.35 -6.02
C SER A 54 -6.20 11.19 -7.08
N GLU A 55 -6.33 10.86 -8.36
CA GLU A 55 -5.69 11.60 -9.45
C GLU A 55 -6.27 13.03 -9.59
N ASP A 56 -7.58 13.20 -9.45
CA ASP A 56 -8.20 14.54 -9.44
C ASP A 56 -7.84 15.35 -8.20
N ALA A 57 -7.75 14.69 -7.03
CA ALA A 57 -7.36 15.34 -5.79
C ALA A 57 -5.91 15.85 -5.85
N ILE A 58 -4.97 15.05 -6.40
CA ILE A 58 -3.57 15.46 -6.51
C ILE A 58 -3.38 16.53 -7.59
N ARG A 59 -4.21 16.56 -8.64
CA ARG A 59 -4.24 17.67 -9.59
C ARG A 59 -4.48 18.98 -8.86
N GLN A 60 -5.55 19.06 -8.07
CA GLN A 60 -5.96 20.27 -7.35
C GLN A 60 -4.98 20.64 -6.22
N ALA A 61 -4.38 19.63 -5.56
CA ALA A 61 -3.55 19.88 -4.39
C ALA A 61 -2.07 20.10 -4.71
N LEU A 62 -1.58 19.56 -5.81
CA LEU A 62 -0.17 19.58 -6.18
C LEU A 62 0.04 20.21 -7.56
N VAL A 63 -0.48 19.61 -8.63
CA VAL A 63 -0.09 19.93 -10.01
C VAL A 63 -0.48 21.33 -10.41
N GLU A 64 -1.65 21.82 -10.03
CA GLU A 64 -2.14 23.18 -10.32
C GLU A 64 -1.50 24.28 -9.44
N ARG A 65 -0.75 23.90 -8.39
CA ARG A 65 -0.27 24.83 -7.37
C ARG A 65 1.25 24.94 -7.26
N HIS A 66 1.98 23.94 -7.74
CA HIS A 66 3.43 23.88 -7.62
C HIS A 66 4.09 23.69 -8.97
N PRO A 67 5.31 24.23 -9.18
CA PRO A 67 6.06 24.01 -10.42
C PRO A 67 6.26 22.51 -10.67
N ARG A 68 6.10 22.09 -11.92
CA ARG A 68 6.13 20.65 -12.29
C ARG A 68 7.46 19.97 -11.92
N GLU A 69 8.55 20.73 -11.93
CA GLU A 69 9.90 20.27 -11.62
C GLU A 69 10.14 20.13 -10.12
N ALA A 70 9.25 20.65 -9.27
CA ALA A 70 9.39 20.60 -7.81
C ALA A 70 9.07 19.22 -7.21
N PHE A 71 8.49 18.31 -8.00
CA PHE A 71 8.05 17.01 -7.51
C PHE A 71 8.16 15.90 -8.56
N GLN A 72 8.19 14.67 -8.09
CA GLN A 72 8.03 13.47 -8.90
C GLN A 72 6.64 12.89 -8.67
N LEU A 73 5.93 12.62 -9.76
CA LEU A 73 4.59 12.02 -9.73
C LEU A 73 4.61 10.64 -10.38
N ALA A 74 4.14 9.66 -9.61
CA ALA A 74 3.92 8.30 -10.06
C ALA A 74 2.43 8.00 -10.19
N THR A 75 2.04 7.33 -11.28
CA THR A 75 0.71 6.69 -11.40
C THR A 75 0.81 5.32 -12.06
N LYS A 76 -0.31 4.59 -12.15
CA LYS A 76 -0.29 3.16 -12.50
C LYS A 76 -1.47 2.81 -13.39
N ASN A 77 -1.19 1.96 -14.40
CA ASN A 77 -2.19 1.32 -15.25
C ASN A 77 -2.69 0.03 -14.63
N ALA A 78 -3.98 -0.16 -14.55
CA ALA A 78 -4.63 -1.33 -14.00
C ALA A 78 -5.44 -2.11 -15.06
N ALA A 79 -4.79 -2.54 -16.14
CA ALA A 79 -5.42 -3.20 -17.28
C ALA A 79 -6.29 -4.43 -16.90
N TRP A 80 -5.97 -5.09 -15.79
CA TRP A 80 -6.74 -6.20 -15.23
C TRP A 80 -8.10 -5.78 -14.64
N ILE A 81 -8.33 -4.48 -14.42
CA ILE A 81 -9.63 -3.98 -13.92
C ILE A 81 -10.57 -3.74 -15.10
N LYS A 82 -11.39 -4.73 -15.42
CA LYS A 82 -12.50 -4.65 -16.37
C LYS A 82 -12.14 -4.30 -17.83
N CYS A 83 -10.85 -4.14 -18.20
CA CYS A 83 -10.49 -3.90 -19.59
C CYS A 83 -10.77 -5.16 -20.43
N LYS A 84 -11.43 -4.95 -21.56
CA LYS A 84 -11.79 -5.99 -22.53
C LYS A 84 -10.95 -5.90 -23.81
N SER A 85 -10.26 -4.79 -24.01
CA SER A 85 -9.44 -4.55 -25.19
C SER A 85 -8.17 -3.75 -24.84
N ARG A 86 -7.25 -3.73 -25.79
CA ARG A 86 -6.03 -2.93 -25.72
C ARG A 86 -6.33 -1.43 -25.65
N GLU A 87 -7.33 -0.97 -26.40
CA GLU A 87 -7.75 0.43 -26.44
C GLU A 87 -8.27 0.90 -25.06
N GLU A 88 -9.02 0.05 -24.36
CA GLU A 88 -9.48 0.36 -23.00
C GLU A 88 -8.30 0.44 -22.01
N ALA A 89 -7.33 -0.48 -22.13
CA ALA A 89 -6.13 -0.46 -21.30
C ALA A 89 -5.27 0.79 -21.55
N ILE A 90 -5.08 1.17 -22.81
CA ILE A 90 -4.38 2.40 -23.19
C ILE A 90 -5.16 3.65 -22.72
N GLY A 91 -6.48 3.62 -22.81
CA GLY A 91 -7.36 4.71 -22.38
C GLY A 91 -7.21 5.07 -20.89
N GLN A 92 -6.74 4.16 -20.07
CA GLN A 92 -6.41 4.47 -18.67
C GLN A 92 -5.24 5.46 -18.56
N PHE A 93 -4.21 5.35 -19.42
CA PHE A 93 -3.08 6.29 -19.45
C PHE A 93 -3.55 7.70 -19.82
N GLU A 94 -4.33 7.82 -20.88
CA GLU A 94 -4.89 9.10 -21.34
C GLU A 94 -5.83 9.72 -20.28
N THR A 95 -6.56 8.87 -19.56
CA THR A 95 -7.41 9.29 -18.44
C THR A 95 -6.56 9.82 -17.30
N SER A 96 -5.49 9.13 -16.91
CA SER A 96 -4.57 9.56 -15.85
C SER A 96 -3.88 10.89 -16.20
N LEU A 97 -3.45 11.09 -17.45
CA LEU A 97 -2.89 12.37 -17.90
C LEU A 97 -3.90 13.52 -17.75
N ARG A 98 -5.15 13.27 -18.14
CA ARG A 98 -6.23 14.26 -18.04
C ARG A 98 -6.63 14.54 -16.59
N GLN A 99 -6.78 13.50 -15.76
CA GLN A 99 -7.18 13.64 -14.37
C GLN A 99 -6.12 14.32 -13.52
N THR A 100 -4.86 13.95 -13.70
CA THR A 100 -3.75 14.59 -12.97
C THR A 100 -3.35 15.95 -13.51
N GLY A 101 -3.58 16.22 -14.82
CA GLY A 101 -3.10 17.44 -15.48
C GLY A 101 -1.57 17.57 -15.53
N ALA A 102 -0.83 16.50 -15.26
CA ALA A 102 0.62 16.55 -15.02
C ALA A 102 1.47 16.74 -16.29
N GLY A 103 0.90 16.52 -17.48
CA GLY A 103 1.61 16.60 -18.76
C GLY A 103 2.52 15.39 -19.05
N TYR A 104 3.22 14.90 -18.05
CA TYR A 104 4.03 13.68 -18.08
C TYR A 104 4.11 13.05 -16.70
N PHE A 105 4.53 11.78 -16.62
CA PHE A 105 4.79 11.09 -15.37
C PHE A 105 6.28 10.82 -15.19
N ASP A 106 6.80 11.09 -14.01
CA ASP A 106 8.19 10.74 -13.68
C ASP A 106 8.34 9.22 -13.54
N PHE A 107 7.34 8.57 -12.92
CA PHE A 107 7.27 7.12 -12.75
C PHE A 107 5.92 6.60 -13.22
N TYR A 108 5.93 5.59 -14.06
CA TYR A 108 4.70 4.92 -14.50
C TYR A 108 4.80 3.43 -14.31
N LEU A 109 3.77 2.84 -13.70
CA LEU A 109 3.79 1.44 -13.31
C LEU A 109 2.68 0.65 -14.00
N LEU A 110 2.99 -0.59 -14.37
CA LEU A 110 2.00 -1.62 -14.58
C LEU A 110 1.55 -2.13 -13.20
N HIS A 111 0.25 -2.04 -12.91
CA HIS A 111 -0.29 -2.13 -11.55
C HIS A 111 -0.61 -3.55 -11.12
N ASN A 112 -0.05 -3.99 -9.98
CA ASN A 112 -0.45 -5.20 -9.28
C ASN A 112 -0.25 -6.48 -10.12
N LEU A 113 0.97 -6.62 -10.69
CA LEU A 113 1.37 -7.82 -11.40
C LEU A 113 1.41 -9.03 -10.45
N GLY A 114 1.25 -10.20 -11.01
CA GLY A 114 1.27 -11.47 -10.32
C GLY A 114 -0.02 -12.28 -10.55
N GLU A 115 0.08 -13.59 -10.41
CA GLU A 115 -1.00 -14.55 -10.64
C GLU A 115 -1.66 -14.35 -12.02
N SER A 116 -3.00 -14.35 -12.07
CA SER A 116 -3.74 -14.18 -13.32
C SER A 116 -3.72 -12.74 -13.90
N ARG A 117 -3.16 -11.76 -13.18
CA ARG A 117 -3.19 -10.34 -13.58
C ARG A 117 -2.13 -9.98 -14.61
N THR A 118 -0.95 -10.58 -14.55
CA THR A 118 0.16 -10.33 -15.48
C THR A 118 -0.27 -10.51 -16.93
N ARG A 119 -1.05 -11.55 -17.23
CA ARG A 119 -1.54 -11.88 -18.58
C ARG A 119 -2.27 -10.73 -19.29
N PHE A 120 -2.92 -9.81 -18.55
CA PHE A 120 -3.63 -8.69 -19.16
C PHE A 120 -2.66 -7.70 -19.79
N PHE A 121 -1.50 -7.52 -19.19
CA PHE A 121 -0.45 -6.67 -19.75
C PHE A 121 0.20 -7.31 -20.97
N ASP A 122 0.32 -8.66 -20.99
CA ASP A 122 0.81 -9.43 -22.14
C ASP A 122 -0.19 -9.34 -23.31
N VAL A 123 -1.44 -9.73 -23.08
CA VAL A 123 -2.49 -9.78 -24.12
C VAL A 123 -2.76 -8.39 -24.74
N PHE A 124 -2.72 -7.34 -23.93
CA PHE A 124 -2.94 -5.97 -24.41
C PHE A 124 -1.64 -5.29 -24.86
N ASN A 125 -0.51 -6.00 -24.90
CA ASN A 125 0.79 -5.48 -25.28
C ASN A 125 1.15 -4.17 -24.57
N MET A 126 1.00 -4.15 -23.24
CA MET A 126 1.23 -2.96 -22.44
C MET A 126 2.72 -2.69 -22.17
N TRP A 127 3.56 -3.71 -22.26
CA TRP A 127 5.01 -3.58 -22.13
C TRP A 127 5.59 -2.65 -23.23
N ASP A 128 5.26 -2.93 -24.48
CA ASP A 128 5.67 -2.07 -25.60
C ASP A 128 5.03 -0.68 -25.52
N PHE A 129 3.77 -0.61 -25.07
CA PHE A 129 3.07 0.65 -24.94
C PHE A 129 3.77 1.61 -23.96
N VAL A 130 4.17 1.15 -22.78
CA VAL A 130 4.84 2.03 -21.80
C VAL A 130 6.23 2.45 -22.30
N GLN A 131 6.95 1.59 -23.02
CA GLN A 131 8.22 1.93 -23.65
C GLN A 131 8.03 2.99 -24.74
N GLU A 132 6.98 2.89 -25.54
CA GLU A 132 6.66 3.92 -26.54
C GLU A 132 6.33 5.26 -25.87
N LYS A 133 5.52 5.27 -24.81
CA LYS A 133 5.21 6.50 -24.06
C LYS A 133 6.46 7.10 -23.41
N LYS A 134 7.42 6.28 -23.01
CA LYS A 134 8.74 6.73 -22.53
C LYS A 134 9.53 7.39 -23.65
N ARG A 135 9.60 6.80 -24.85
CA ARG A 135 10.27 7.42 -26.02
C ARG A 135 9.64 8.74 -26.43
N GLN A 136 8.32 8.88 -26.25
CA GLN A 136 7.58 10.13 -26.47
C GLN A 136 7.82 11.19 -25.40
N GLY A 137 8.53 10.88 -24.31
CA GLY A 137 8.78 11.78 -23.19
C GLY A 137 7.58 11.97 -22.24
N LEU A 138 6.51 11.18 -22.42
CA LEU A 138 5.32 11.21 -21.54
C LEU A 138 5.50 10.38 -20.26
N ILE A 139 6.48 9.49 -20.25
CA ILE A 139 6.94 8.73 -19.08
C ILE A 139 8.46 8.87 -19.00
N ARG A 140 9.01 9.13 -17.82
CA ARG A 140 10.45 9.18 -17.61
C ARG A 140 11.01 7.82 -17.20
N HIS A 141 10.37 7.13 -16.26
CA HIS A 141 10.78 5.81 -15.78
C HIS A 141 9.60 4.84 -15.76
N VAL A 142 9.83 3.62 -16.25
CA VAL A 142 8.85 2.55 -16.31
C VAL A 142 9.18 1.45 -15.33
N GLY A 143 8.17 0.95 -14.63
CA GLY A 143 8.29 -0.15 -13.70
C GLY A 143 6.94 -0.85 -13.49
N PHE A 144 6.86 -1.66 -12.46
CA PHE A 144 5.60 -2.30 -12.09
C PHE A 144 5.49 -2.48 -10.57
N SER A 145 4.27 -2.60 -10.07
CA SER A 145 4.00 -3.06 -8.71
C SER A 145 3.64 -4.54 -8.72
N PHE A 146 4.11 -5.26 -7.70
CA PHE A 146 4.08 -6.72 -7.70
C PHE A 146 3.52 -7.28 -6.38
N HIS A 147 2.67 -8.31 -6.49
CA HIS A 147 2.04 -9.02 -5.38
C HIS A 147 1.87 -10.51 -5.72
N SER A 148 2.96 -11.24 -5.81
CA SER A 148 2.95 -12.69 -6.00
C SER A 148 4.26 -13.31 -5.51
N THR A 149 4.62 -14.49 -6.03
CA THR A 149 5.77 -15.26 -5.56
C THR A 149 7.10 -14.75 -6.13
N PRO A 150 8.23 -14.98 -5.44
CA PRO A 150 9.56 -14.63 -5.97
C PRO A 150 9.89 -15.32 -7.29
N GLU A 151 9.36 -16.54 -7.54
CA GLU A 151 9.56 -17.27 -8.80
C GLU A 151 8.90 -16.54 -9.97
N GLU A 152 7.68 -16.01 -9.79
CA GLU A 152 7.00 -15.22 -10.82
C GLU A 152 7.70 -13.88 -11.04
N LEU A 153 8.20 -13.25 -9.97
CA LEU A 153 8.98 -12.01 -10.10
C LEU A 153 10.28 -12.25 -10.91
N GLU A 154 10.98 -13.36 -10.66
CA GLU A 154 12.16 -13.77 -11.42
C GLU A 154 11.84 -13.94 -12.91
N GLN A 155 10.72 -14.59 -13.23
CA GLN A 155 10.26 -14.78 -14.61
C GLN A 155 9.95 -13.44 -15.30
N ILE A 156 9.22 -12.56 -14.63
CA ILE A 156 8.85 -11.24 -15.17
C ILE A 156 10.11 -10.40 -15.42
N LEU A 157 11.03 -10.30 -14.46
CA LEU A 157 12.24 -9.49 -14.61
C LEU A 157 13.21 -10.05 -15.65
N SER A 158 13.22 -11.38 -15.85
CA SER A 158 14.00 -12.03 -16.91
C SER A 158 13.39 -11.77 -18.29
N ALA A 159 12.05 -11.78 -18.40
CA ALA A 159 11.34 -11.52 -19.66
C ALA A 159 11.32 -10.02 -20.05
N HIS A 160 11.31 -9.13 -19.05
CA HIS A 160 11.19 -7.69 -19.21
C HIS A 160 12.33 -6.92 -18.52
N PRO A 161 13.60 -7.14 -18.95
CA PRO A 161 14.77 -6.48 -18.37
C PRO A 161 14.75 -4.94 -18.57
N GLU A 162 13.95 -4.43 -19.50
CA GLU A 162 13.73 -3.00 -19.74
C GLU A 162 12.96 -2.29 -18.64
N MET A 163 12.28 -3.00 -17.72
CA MET A 163 11.65 -2.41 -16.54
C MET A 163 12.73 -1.91 -15.58
N GLU A 164 12.64 -0.64 -15.20
CA GLU A 164 13.72 0.07 -14.53
C GLU A 164 13.68 -0.05 -12.99
N PHE A 165 12.49 -0.32 -12.43
CA PHE A 165 12.28 -0.45 -10.97
C PHE A 165 11.08 -1.34 -10.66
N VAL A 166 11.02 -1.80 -9.42
CA VAL A 166 9.89 -2.61 -8.91
C VAL A 166 9.31 -1.98 -7.65
N GLN A 167 7.98 -1.93 -7.56
CA GLN A 167 7.30 -1.55 -6.32
C GLN A 167 6.85 -2.80 -5.57
N LEU A 168 7.40 -3.04 -4.36
CA LEU A 168 7.16 -4.22 -3.55
C LEU A 168 6.49 -3.89 -2.22
N GLN A 169 5.64 -4.81 -1.75
CA GLN A 169 5.09 -4.78 -0.40
C GLN A 169 6.14 -5.24 0.60
N ILE A 170 6.66 -4.33 1.41
CA ILE A 170 7.69 -4.64 2.41
C ILE A 170 7.40 -3.92 3.73
N ASN A 171 7.33 -4.70 4.80
CA ASN A 171 7.30 -4.23 6.17
C ASN A 171 7.88 -5.32 7.09
N TYR A 172 8.20 -5.00 8.34
CA TYR A 172 8.81 -5.97 9.24
C TYR A 172 7.85 -7.13 9.59
N GLY A 173 6.53 -6.93 9.57
CA GLY A 173 5.55 -7.98 9.86
C GLY A 173 5.43 -9.01 8.74
N ASP A 174 5.69 -8.62 7.49
CA ASP A 174 5.62 -9.49 6.30
C ASP A 174 6.98 -10.01 5.84
N TRP A 175 8.07 -9.54 6.44
CA TRP A 175 9.43 -9.81 5.97
C TRP A 175 9.72 -11.32 5.82
N GLU A 176 9.35 -12.12 6.82
CA GLU A 176 9.49 -13.57 6.84
C GLU A 176 8.15 -14.31 6.67
N ASN A 177 7.09 -13.60 6.28
CA ASN A 177 5.77 -14.21 6.11
C ASN A 177 5.75 -15.11 4.86
N PRO A 178 5.45 -16.43 5.00
CA PRO A 178 5.49 -17.36 3.88
C PRO A 178 4.41 -17.11 2.81
N ALA A 179 3.34 -16.39 3.14
CA ALA A 179 2.30 -16.05 2.17
C ALA A 179 2.64 -14.80 1.36
N VAL A 180 3.36 -13.82 1.93
CA VAL A 180 3.72 -12.56 1.25
C VAL A 180 5.12 -12.63 0.65
N GLN A 181 6.04 -13.34 1.30
CA GLN A 181 7.42 -13.58 0.87
C GLN A 181 8.20 -12.30 0.55
N SER A 182 8.00 -11.25 1.35
CA SER A 182 8.57 -9.92 1.09
C SER A 182 10.09 -9.95 0.91
N ARG A 183 10.82 -10.67 1.80
CA ARG A 183 12.28 -10.80 1.70
C ARG A 183 12.71 -11.46 0.41
N ALA A 184 12.11 -12.59 0.06
CA ALA A 184 12.50 -13.32 -1.15
C ALA A 184 12.24 -12.51 -2.43
N CYS A 185 11.10 -11.79 -2.53
CA CYS A 185 10.85 -10.87 -3.63
C CYS A 185 11.85 -9.71 -3.67
N TYR A 186 12.21 -9.14 -2.52
CA TYR A 186 13.23 -8.11 -2.46
C TYR A 186 14.60 -8.63 -2.95
N GLU A 187 15.02 -9.83 -2.52
CA GLU A 187 16.27 -10.44 -2.95
C GLU A 187 16.27 -10.71 -4.47
N VAL A 188 15.14 -11.12 -5.06
CA VAL A 188 15.00 -11.23 -6.53
C VAL A 188 15.24 -9.88 -7.20
N ALA A 189 14.56 -8.83 -6.78
CA ALA A 189 14.72 -7.50 -7.36
C ALA A 189 16.18 -7.03 -7.27
N ARG A 190 16.87 -7.30 -6.13
CA ARG A 190 18.29 -6.96 -5.94
C ARG A 190 19.23 -7.74 -6.85
N ARG A 191 18.97 -9.04 -7.08
CA ARG A 191 19.78 -9.85 -8.04
C ARG A 191 19.68 -9.31 -9.47
N HIS A 192 18.50 -8.81 -9.86
CA HIS A 192 18.29 -8.14 -11.15
C HIS A 192 18.73 -6.67 -11.15
N GLU A 193 19.42 -6.20 -10.11
CA GLU A 193 19.89 -4.82 -9.96
C GLU A 193 18.77 -3.75 -10.05
N LYS A 194 17.51 -4.17 -9.79
CA LYS A 194 16.38 -3.25 -9.83
C LYS A 194 16.27 -2.49 -8.49
N PRO A 195 16.26 -1.15 -8.53
CA PRO A 195 15.90 -0.37 -7.37
C PRO A 195 14.43 -0.60 -7.00
N VAL A 196 14.14 -0.48 -5.69
CA VAL A 196 12.84 -0.84 -5.13
C VAL A 196 12.14 0.40 -4.56
N ILE A 197 10.86 0.55 -4.88
CA ILE A 197 9.94 1.44 -4.17
C ILE A 197 9.12 0.56 -3.22
N ILE A 198 9.00 0.99 -1.96
CA ILE A 198 8.29 0.17 -0.96
C ILE A 198 6.88 0.70 -0.74
N MET A 199 5.89 -0.19 -0.89
CA MET A 199 4.50 0.03 -0.48
C MET A 199 4.15 -0.77 0.77
N GLU A 200 3.07 -0.40 1.47
CA GLU A 200 2.57 -1.03 2.68
C GLU A 200 3.59 -1.09 3.86
N PRO A 201 4.42 -0.08 4.10
CA PRO A 201 5.44 -0.12 5.16
C PRO A 201 4.82 -0.27 6.55
N VAL A 202 3.61 0.23 6.75
CA VAL A 202 2.84 0.13 8.01
C VAL A 202 1.68 -0.88 7.94
N LYS A 203 1.65 -1.74 6.89
CA LYS A 203 0.68 -2.82 6.72
C LYS A 203 -0.77 -2.36 6.95
N GLY A 204 -1.22 -1.39 6.13
CA GLY A 204 -2.57 -0.83 6.22
C GLY A 204 -2.88 -0.08 7.53
N GLY A 205 -1.88 0.24 8.33
CA GLY A 205 -1.99 0.89 9.64
C GLY A 205 -1.80 -0.06 10.82
N MET A 206 -1.80 -1.38 10.62
CA MET A 206 -1.60 -2.37 11.71
C MET A 206 -0.30 -2.16 12.47
N LEU A 207 0.78 -1.79 11.79
CA LEU A 207 2.08 -1.58 12.41
C LEU A 207 2.25 -0.17 13.00
N ALA A 208 1.32 0.74 12.75
CA ALA A 208 1.24 2.03 13.45
C ALA A 208 0.55 1.87 14.82
N THR A 209 -0.37 0.91 14.94
CA THR A 209 -1.05 0.56 16.20
C THR A 209 -0.93 -0.94 16.46
N PRO A 210 0.29 -1.46 16.65
CA PRO A 210 0.49 -2.90 16.82
C PRO A 210 -0.01 -3.36 18.19
N PRO A 211 -0.16 -4.67 18.40
CA PRO A 211 -0.54 -5.25 19.70
C PRO A 211 0.40 -4.83 20.84
N GLU A 212 -0.14 -4.75 22.06
CA GLU A 212 0.58 -4.29 23.26
C GLU A 212 1.94 -4.95 23.51
N PRO A 213 2.14 -6.26 23.28
CA PRO A 213 3.47 -6.87 23.41
C PRO A 213 4.53 -6.22 22.52
N VAL A 214 4.16 -5.85 21.28
CA VAL A 214 5.04 -5.16 20.34
C VAL A 214 5.30 -3.72 20.79
N VAL A 215 4.25 -3.02 21.22
CA VAL A 215 4.37 -1.65 21.78
C VAL A 215 5.35 -1.59 22.93
N LYS A 216 5.31 -2.57 23.86
CA LYS A 216 6.24 -2.63 25.00
C LYS A 216 7.69 -2.79 24.58
N ILE A 217 7.96 -3.61 23.55
CA ILE A 217 9.30 -3.79 23.00
C ILE A 217 9.83 -2.47 22.45
N PHE A 218 9.04 -1.78 21.62
CA PHE A 218 9.47 -0.51 21.03
C PHE A 218 9.66 0.61 22.07
N ARG A 219 8.75 0.73 23.04
CA ARG A 219 8.88 1.72 24.13
C ARG A 219 10.11 1.47 25.00
N LYS A 220 10.47 0.21 25.24
CA LYS A 220 11.69 -0.12 25.98
C LYS A 220 12.95 0.33 25.23
N ALA A 221 12.97 0.13 23.91
CA ALA A 221 14.10 0.50 23.08
C ALA A 221 14.21 2.02 22.86
N ASN A 222 13.08 2.69 22.54
CA ASN A 222 13.01 4.14 22.40
C ASN A 222 11.61 4.65 22.76
N PRO A 223 11.40 5.25 23.94
CA PRO A 223 10.09 5.70 24.39
C PRO A 223 9.57 6.92 23.62
N GLN A 224 10.40 7.63 22.87
CA GLN A 224 10.02 8.80 22.08
C GLN A 224 9.64 8.43 20.64
N ALA A 225 10.01 7.23 20.16
CA ALA A 225 9.73 6.80 18.81
C ALA A 225 8.28 6.30 18.66
N SER A 226 7.56 6.75 17.64
CA SER A 226 6.25 6.19 17.30
C SER A 226 6.40 4.76 16.77
N ASN A 227 5.34 3.95 16.89
CA ASN A 227 5.37 2.60 16.30
C ASN A 227 5.51 2.65 14.77
N ALA A 228 4.92 3.66 14.11
CA ALA A 228 5.05 3.86 12.67
C ALA A 228 6.50 4.14 12.28
N SER A 229 7.28 4.86 13.12
CA SER A 229 8.68 5.15 12.86
C SER A 229 9.53 3.88 12.71
N TRP A 230 9.31 2.88 13.57
CA TRP A 230 9.99 1.59 13.48
C TRP A 230 9.72 0.88 12.15
N ALA A 231 8.45 0.88 11.71
CA ALA A 231 8.03 0.22 10.47
C ALA A 231 8.60 0.93 9.22
N ILE A 232 8.50 2.25 9.15
CA ILE A 232 8.98 3.02 7.99
C ILE A 232 10.51 3.02 7.94
N ARG A 233 11.18 3.18 9.07
CA ARG A 233 12.65 3.14 9.14
C ARG A 233 13.21 1.75 8.80
N PHE A 234 12.55 0.67 9.21
CA PHE A 234 12.91 -0.68 8.77
C PHE A 234 12.94 -0.78 7.24
N ALA A 235 11.84 -0.41 6.60
CA ALA A 235 11.72 -0.44 5.14
C ALA A 235 12.75 0.48 4.45
N ALA A 236 12.94 1.69 4.96
CA ALA A 236 13.86 2.68 4.40
C ALA A 236 15.35 2.29 4.56
N SER A 237 15.68 1.40 5.52
CA SER A 237 17.04 0.94 5.78
C SER A 237 17.53 -0.12 4.80
N LEU A 238 16.63 -0.70 4.00
CA LEU A 238 17.01 -1.71 3.02
C LEU A 238 17.81 -1.09 1.87
N GLU A 239 18.84 -1.80 1.42
CA GLU A 239 19.69 -1.37 0.32
C GLU A 239 18.92 -1.31 -1.00
N GLY A 240 19.26 -0.36 -1.88
CA GLY A 240 18.61 -0.21 -3.20
C GLY A 240 17.17 0.30 -3.16
N VAL A 241 16.67 0.70 -1.99
CA VAL A 241 15.36 1.35 -1.87
C VAL A 241 15.45 2.80 -2.33
N ILE A 242 14.60 3.19 -3.27
CA ILE A 242 14.43 4.59 -3.73
C ILE A 242 13.71 5.38 -2.64
N THR A 243 12.48 4.96 -2.32
CA THR A 243 11.61 5.63 -1.35
C THR A 243 10.59 4.66 -0.75
N VAL A 244 10.04 5.02 0.40
CA VAL A 244 9.03 4.25 1.13
C VAL A 244 7.72 5.03 1.12
N LEU A 245 6.67 4.45 0.56
CA LEU A 245 5.37 5.10 0.41
C LEU A 245 4.55 4.99 1.69
N SER A 246 4.36 6.09 2.39
CA SER A 246 3.45 6.16 3.51
C SER A 246 2.10 6.73 3.09
N GLY A 247 1.01 6.00 3.39
CA GLY A 247 -0.37 6.43 3.17
C GLY A 247 -0.88 7.23 4.36
N MET A 248 -0.46 8.47 4.48
CA MET A 248 -0.85 9.37 5.56
C MET A 248 -2.26 9.91 5.31
N SER A 249 -3.21 9.61 6.20
CA SER A 249 -4.63 9.93 6.05
C SER A 249 -5.07 11.20 6.78
N ASN A 250 -4.15 11.90 7.44
CA ASN A 250 -4.37 13.18 8.09
C ASN A 250 -3.05 13.90 8.38
N VAL A 251 -3.16 15.18 8.76
CA VAL A 251 -1.99 16.03 9.07
C VAL A 251 -1.16 15.48 10.23
N ALA A 252 -1.80 14.90 11.26
CA ALA A 252 -1.08 14.37 12.42
C ALA A 252 -0.19 13.18 12.06
N GLN A 253 -0.67 12.24 11.24
CA GLN A 253 0.14 11.14 10.73
C GLN A 253 1.30 11.63 9.87
N MET A 254 1.07 12.67 9.03
CA MET A 254 2.14 13.28 8.26
C MET A 254 3.17 13.95 9.16
N GLN A 255 2.74 14.68 10.18
CA GLN A 255 3.66 15.30 11.14
C GLN A 255 4.53 14.27 11.86
N ASP A 256 3.93 13.15 12.30
CA ASP A 256 4.68 12.05 12.89
C ASP A 256 5.74 11.53 11.90
N ASN A 257 5.33 11.16 10.69
CA ASN A 257 6.25 10.61 9.69
C ASN A 257 7.37 11.59 9.31
N LEU A 258 7.05 12.87 9.12
CA LEU A 258 8.03 13.91 8.81
C LEU A 258 9.01 14.13 9.97
N SER A 259 8.57 14.04 11.23
CA SER A 259 9.40 14.32 12.40
C SER A 259 10.62 13.39 12.46
N TYR A 260 10.42 12.08 12.43
CA TYR A 260 11.53 11.14 12.53
C TYR A 260 12.27 10.94 11.20
N MET A 261 11.60 11.12 10.08
CA MET A 261 12.27 11.08 8.78
C MET A 261 13.09 12.35 8.54
N LYS A 262 12.63 13.50 9.05
CA LYS A 262 13.36 14.76 8.98
C LYS A 262 14.59 14.74 9.89
N ASP A 263 14.47 14.28 11.12
CA ASP A 263 15.56 14.20 12.08
C ASP A 263 16.63 13.21 11.63
N ASN A 264 16.24 12.09 11.06
CA ASN A 264 17.13 11.18 10.35
C ASN A 264 17.71 11.82 9.08
N LEU A 265 17.04 12.84 8.54
CA LEU A 265 17.37 13.57 7.33
C LEU A 265 18.13 14.87 7.59
N SER A 266 18.20 15.38 8.82
CA SER A 266 19.11 16.50 9.13
C SER A 266 20.58 16.08 9.01
N TYR A 267 20.85 14.79 9.06
CA TYR A 267 22.10 14.18 8.59
C TYR A 267 22.11 13.90 7.07
N MET A 268 21.22 14.51 6.30
CA MET A 268 20.65 13.97 5.13
C MET A 268 21.10 14.54 3.86
N ARG A 269 22.13 14.39 3.74
CA ARG A 269 22.65 13.78 2.51
C ARG A 269 22.86 12.27 2.72
N ASN A 270 22.73 11.79 3.95
CA ASN A 270 22.94 10.37 4.29
C ASN A 270 21.88 9.93 5.31
N PHE A 271 20.76 9.31 4.83
CA PHE A 271 19.84 8.54 5.68
C PHE A 271 20.65 7.50 6.47
N ALA A 272 20.58 7.52 7.80
CA ALA A 272 21.19 6.49 8.63
C ALA A 272 20.27 5.28 8.73
N PRO A 273 20.67 4.10 8.21
CA PRO A 273 19.94 2.86 8.40
C PRO A 273 19.77 2.53 9.89
N LEU A 274 18.85 1.62 10.20
CA LEU A 274 18.71 1.09 11.55
C LEU A 274 20.06 0.51 12.05
N SER A 275 20.37 0.75 13.33
CA SER A 275 21.54 0.16 13.98
C SER A 275 21.35 -1.36 14.21
N ALA A 276 22.41 -2.06 14.58
CA ALA A 276 22.34 -3.49 14.90
C ALA A 276 21.37 -3.77 16.09
N GLU A 277 21.37 -2.88 17.11
CA GLU A 277 20.44 -2.97 18.24
C GLU A 277 18.99 -2.73 17.80
N GLU A 278 18.76 -1.76 16.92
CA GLU A 278 17.45 -1.48 16.38
C GLU A 278 16.94 -2.65 15.52
N HIS A 279 17.81 -3.30 14.75
CA HIS A 279 17.46 -4.54 14.03
C HIS A 279 17.08 -5.67 14.99
N THR A 280 17.80 -5.82 16.10
CA THR A 280 17.45 -6.81 17.15
C THR A 280 16.07 -6.50 17.74
N THR A 281 15.78 -5.23 18.02
CA THR A 281 14.47 -4.78 18.50
C THR A 281 13.35 -5.13 17.51
N ILE A 282 13.58 -4.94 16.21
CA ILE A 282 12.63 -5.34 15.16
C ILE A 282 12.41 -6.86 15.17
N GLN A 283 13.46 -7.68 15.31
CA GLN A 283 13.32 -9.13 15.37
C GLN A 283 12.52 -9.61 16.60
N GLU A 284 12.69 -8.98 17.76
CA GLU A 284 11.88 -9.23 18.95
C GLU A 284 10.41 -8.86 18.69
N ALA A 285 10.15 -7.72 18.07
CA ALA A 285 8.81 -7.28 17.68
C ALA A 285 8.15 -8.25 16.69
N GLN A 286 8.88 -8.75 15.69
CA GLN A 286 8.41 -9.77 14.74
C GLN A 286 7.99 -11.06 15.46
N LYS A 287 8.81 -11.56 16.39
CA LYS A 287 8.47 -12.76 17.17
C LYS A 287 7.19 -12.55 18.00
N ALA A 288 7.07 -11.39 18.65
CA ALA A 288 5.88 -11.06 19.43
C ALA A 288 4.63 -10.93 18.55
N LEU A 289 4.73 -10.29 17.39
CA LEU A 289 3.62 -10.12 16.44
C LEU A 289 3.16 -11.47 15.88
N ASN A 290 4.09 -12.32 15.45
CA ASN A 290 3.81 -13.63 14.86
C ASN A 290 3.20 -14.64 15.87
N SER A 291 3.31 -14.37 17.17
CA SER A 291 2.64 -15.17 18.20
C SER A 291 1.14 -14.91 18.31
N ILE A 292 0.62 -13.86 17.69
CA ILE A 292 -0.80 -13.46 17.75
C ILE A 292 -1.48 -13.81 16.42
N PRO A 293 -2.52 -14.67 16.40
CA PRO A 293 -3.18 -15.13 15.19
C PRO A 293 -4.15 -14.07 14.62
N LEU A 294 -3.62 -12.95 14.14
CA LEU A 294 -4.42 -11.92 13.46
C LEU A 294 -4.61 -12.25 11.98
N ILE A 295 -5.78 -11.89 11.44
CA ILE A 295 -6.00 -11.91 10.01
C ILE A 295 -5.21 -10.75 9.39
N PRO A 296 -4.26 -11.00 8.47
CA PRO A 296 -3.31 -9.99 7.99
C PRO A 296 -3.92 -9.04 6.93
N CYS A 297 -5.19 -8.67 7.07
CA CYS A 297 -5.90 -7.82 6.12
C CYS A 297 -5.40 -6.37 6.19
N THR A 298 -4.98 -5.80 5.04
CA THR A 298 -4.53 -4.40 4.93
C THR A 298 -5.63 -3.44 4.49
N THR A 299 -6.88 -3.91 4.41
CA THR A 299 -8.05 -3.09 4.01
C THR A 299 -7.92 -2.43 2.62
N CYS A 300 -7.19 -3.03 1.70
CA CYS A 300 -7.04 -2.55 0.32
C CYS A 300 -8.36 -2.67 -0.50
N ASN A 301 -9.30 -3.50 -0.04
CA ASN A 301 -10.64 -3.70 -0.62
C ASN A 301 -10.68 -4.21 -2.07
N TYR A 302 -9.60 -4.81 -2.59
CA TYR A 302 -9.66 -5.44 -3.92
C TYR A 302 -10.67 -6.59 -3.95
N CYS A 303 -10.75 -7.39 -2.88
CA CYS A 303 -11.72 -8.45 -2.71
C CYS A 303 -13.19 -7.97 -2.77
N ALA A 304 -13.48 -6.77 -2.24
CA ALA A 304 -14.82 -6.20 -2.26
C ALA A 304 -15.29 -5.82 -3.68
N LYS A 305 -14.35 -5.47 -4.58
CA LYS A 305 -14.65 -5.08 -5.97
C LYS A 305 -15.06 -6.26 -6.85
N VAL A 306 -14.71 -7.48 -6.46
CA VAL A 306 -14.95 -8.71 -7.24
C VAL A 306 -15.94 -9.65 -6.56
N CYS A 307 -16.37 -9.36 -5.34
CA CYS A 307 -17.31 -10.21 -4.62
C CYS A 307 -18.71 -10.14 -5.24
N PRO A 308 -19.30 -11.27 -5.75
CA PRO A 308 -20.61 -11.26 -6.36
C PRO A 308 -21.74 -10.95 -5.37
N ASN A 309 -21.53 -11.24 -4.09
CA ASN A 309 -22.52 -11.01 -3.02
C ASN A 309 -22.21 -9.75 -2.20
N ASP A 310 -21.30 -8.91 -2.65
CA ASP A 310 -20.99 -7.61 -2.01
C ASP A 310 -20.67 -7.70 -0.51
N ILE A 311 -19.92 -8.73 -0.10
CA ILE A 311 -19.58 -8.96 1.31
C ILE A 311 -18.59 -7.90 1.80
N GLY A 312 -18.79 -7.40 3.01
CA GLY A 312 -17.90 -6.46 3.70
C GLY A 312 -16.66 -7.14 4.29
N ILE A 313 -15.87 -7.85 3.45
CA ILE A 313 -14.78 -8.75 3.84
C ILE A 313 -13.78 -8.06 4.78
N SER A 314 -13.28 -6.90 4.41
CA SER A 314 -12.29 -6.17 5.23
C SER A 314 -12.86 -5.68 6.56
N GLY A 315 -14.12 -5.26 6.57
CA GLY A 315 -14.83 -4.86 7.80
C GLY A 315 -14.98 -6.03 8.77
N SER A 316 -15.38 -7.19 8.28
CA SER A 316 -15.49 -8.43 9.07
C SER A 316 -14.13 -8.86 9.64
N PHE A 317 -13.04 -8.72 8.89
CA PHE A 317 -11.70 -9.07 9.36
C PHE A 317 -11.18 -8.10 10.42
N ILE A 318 -11.47 -6.80 10.31
CA ILE A 318 -11.15 -5.81 11.35
C ILE A 318 -11.87 -6.18 12.64
N ALA A 319 -13.17 -6.49 12.59
CA ALA A 319 -13.94 -6.88 13.75
C ALA A 319 -13.43 -8.17 14.38
N MET A 320 -13.04 -9.17 13.58
CA MET A 320 -12.46 -10.41 14.07
C MET A 320 -11.10 -10.18 14.76
N ASN A 321 -10.25 -9.34 14.18
CA ASN A 321 -8.97 -8.95 14.78
C ASN A 321 -9.19 -8.22 16.12
N TYR A 322 -10.20 -7.33 16.18
CA TYR A 322 -10.60 -6.69 17.44
C TYR A 322 -10.99 -7.72 18.50
N LEU A 323 -11.82 -8.71 18.14
CA LEU A 323 -12.17 -9.82 19.04
C LEU A 323 -10.91 -10.58 19.51
N THR A 324 -10.00 -10.86 18.60
CA THR A 324 -8.75 -11.58 18.91
C THR A 324 -7.88 -10.82 19.90
N LEU A 325 -7.76 -9.51 19.76
CA LEU A 325 -6.92 -8.65 20.59
C LEU A 325 -7.54 -8.34 21.96
N TYR A 326 -8.82 -8.00 21.98
CA TYR A 326 -9.46 -7.44 23.17
C TYR A 326 -10.42 -8.41 23.87
N LYS A 327 -10.73 -9.55 23.26
CA LYS A 327 -11.65 -10.58 23.78
C LYS A 327 -13.08 -10.07 24.08
N ASP A 328 -13.43 -8.91 23.54
CA ASP A 328 -14.74 -8.28 23.70
C ASP A 328 -15.62 -8.57 22.48
N LYS A 329 -16.45 -9.62 22.59
CA LYS A 329 -17.36 -10.07 21.52
C LYS A 329 -18.44 -9.04 21.23
N ARG A 330 -18.93 -8.30 22.25
CA ARG A 330 -19.98 -7.29 22.04
C ARG A 330 -19.44 -6.12 21.23
N ALA A 331 -18.30 -5.56 21.65
CA ALA A 331 -17.67 -4.45 20.92
C ALA A 331 -17.26 -4.86 19.49
N ALA A 332 -16.75 -6.08 19.29
CA ALA A 332 -16.42 -6.60 17.97
C ALA A 332 -17.65 -6.69 17.05
N ARG A 333 -18.80 -7.15 17.57
CA ARG A 333 -20.07 -7.20 16.81
C ARG A 333 -20.57 -5.80 16.43
N VAL A 334 -20.53 -4.84 17.35
CA VAL A 334 -20.89 -3.44 17.07
C VAL A 334 -20.00 -2.90 15.96
N GLN A 335 -18.71 -3.18 16.02
CA GLN A 335 -17.75 -2.76 15.01
C GLN A 335 -18.04 -3.40 13.64
N GLU A 336 -18.37 -4.71 13.59
CA GLU A 336 -18.77 -5.38 12.34
C GLU A 336 -20.04 -4.77 11.76
N GLN A 337 -21.07 -4.56 12.58
CA GLN A 337 -22.33 -3.94 12.13
C GLN A 337 -22.08 -2.57 11.51
N TRP A 338 -21.19 -1.77 12.11
CA TRP A 338 -20.84 -0.45 11.57
C TRP A 338 -20.01 -0.55 10.30
N LEU A 339 -18.96 -1.38 10.27
CA LEU A 339 -18.02 -1.51 9.13
C LEU A 339 -18.59 -2.27 7.94
N VAL A 340 -19.59 -3.11 8.14
CA VAL A 340 -20.22 -3.94 7.13
C VAL A 340 -21.60 -3.42 6.81
N GLY A 341 -22.54 -3.56 7.72
CA GLY A 341 -23.94 -3.17 7.54
C GLY A 341 -24.13 -1.66 7.39
N GLY A 342 -23.43 -0.85 8.16
CA GLY A 342 -23.46 0.62 8.08
C GLY A 342 -22.95 1.17 6.73
N HIS A 343 -22.21 0.37 5.97
CA HIS A 343 -21.74 0.69 4.62
C HIS A 343 -22.54 -0.04 3.52
N GLY A 344 -23.71 -0.61 3.85
CA GLY A 344 -24.58 -1.30 2.92
C GLY A 344 -24.05 -2.64 2.39
N ARG A 345 -23.02 -3.21 3.05
CA ARG A 345 -22.41 -4.47 2.65
C ARG A 345 -23.08 -5.65 3.32
N GLN A 346 -22.96 -6.84 2.69
CA GLN A 346 -23.46 -8.08 3.25
C GLN A 346 -22.50 -8.67 4.29
N SER A 347 -23.06 -9.35 5.27
CA SER A 347 -22.31 -10.08 6.31
C SER A 347 -21.68 -11.38 5.80
N ALA A 348 -20.75 -11.94 6.59
CA ALA A 348 -19.95 -13.11 6.23
C ALA A 348 -20.78 -14.36 5.89
N ASP A 349 -21.98 -14.53 6.48
CA ASP A 349 -22.91 -15.65 6.22
C ASP A 349 -23.45 -15.69 4.77
N LYS A 350 -23.40 -14.59 4.04
CA LYS A 350 -23.81 -14.51 2.64
C LYS A 350 -22.73 -14.98 1.66
N CYS A 351 -21.61 -15.50 2.16
CA CYS A 351 -20.53 -15.99 1.31
C CYS A 351 -20.92 -17.28 0.59
N VAL A 352 -20.87 -17.25 -0.74
CA VAL A 352 -21.14 -18.43 -1.61
C VAL A 352 -19.87 -19.25 -1.91
N GLN A 353 -18.77 -19.01 -1.22
CA GLN A 353 -17.53 -19.78 -1.30
C GLN A 353 -16.90 -19.85 -2.71
N CYS A 354 -17.13 -18.86 -3.58
CA CYS A 354 -16.69 -18.89 -4.98
C CYS A 354 -15.17 -18.67 -5.16
N GLY A 355 -14.44 -18.15 -4.17
CA GLY A 355 -12.99 -17.99 -4.18
C GLY A 355 -12.42 -16.80 -4.98
N VAL A 356 -13.26 -16.05 -5.70
CA VAL A 356 -12.81 -14.94 -6.56
C VAL A 356 -12.07 -13.85 -5.77
N CYS A 357 -12.46 -13.62 -4.52
CA CYS A 357 -11.84 -12.66 -3.62
C CYS A 357 -10.41 -13.06 -3.20
N GLU A 358 -10.11 -14.34 -3.11
CA GLU A 358 -8.78 -14.87 -2.77
C GLU A 358 -7.80 -14.65 -3.91
N ALA A 359 -8.23 -14.85 -5.15
CA ALA A 359 -7.42 -14.66 -6.34
C ALA A 359 -6.91 -13.22 -6.55
N VAL A 360 -7.54 -12.23 -5.89
CA VAL A 360 -7.12 -10.81 -5.97
C VAL A 360 -6.54 -10.28 -4.66
N CYS A 361 -6.41 -11.13 -3.65
CA CYS A 361 -5.92 -10.72 -2.34
C CYS A 361 -4.39 -10.62 -2.32
N PRO A 362 -3.79 -9.42 -2.19
CA PRO A 362 -2.33 -9.28 -2.17
C PRO A 362 -1.69 -9.78 -0.87
N GLN A 363 -2.51 -10.17 0.12
CA GLN A 363 -2.05 -10.76 1.37
C GLN A 363 -2.20 -12.30 1.39
N HIS A 364 -2.69 -12.89 0.29
CA HIS A 364 -2.94 -14.33 0.15
C HIS A 364 -3.75 -14.93 1.31
N ILE A 365 -4.73 -14.16 1.81
CA ILE A 365 -5.60 -14.60 2.90
C ILE A 365 -6.56 -15.67 2.37
N ALA A 366 -6.70 -16.79 3.10
CA ALA A 366 -7.76 -17.77 2.88
C ALA A 366 -9.11 -17.16 3.29
N ILE A 367 -9.62 -16.24 2.45
CA ILE A 367 -10.75 -15.36 2.79
C ILE A 367 -12.01 -16.18 3.10
N ARG A 368 -12.25 -17.26 2.37
CA ARG A 368 -13.40 -18.14 2.58
C ARG A 368 -13.40 -18.75 3.97
N ASP A 369 -12.26 -19.30 4.38
CA ASP A 369 -12.10 -19.93 5.69
C ASP A 369 -12.22 -18.89 6.82
N GLU A 370 -11.61 -17.71 6.61
CA GLU A 370 -11.71 -16.62 7.58
C GLU A 370 -13.15 -16.07 7.70
N LEU A 371 -13.93 -16.01 6.62
CA LEU A 371 -15.34 -15.60 6.68
C LEU A 371 -16.21 -16.63 7.42
N VAL A 372 -15.90 -17.93 7.29
CA VAL A 372 -16.55 -18.98 8.12
C VAL A 372 -16.23 -18.77 9.59
N ARG A 373 -14.96 -18.48 9.94
CA ARG A 373 -14.55 -18.18 11.31
C ARG A 373 -15.21 -16.92 11.86
N VAL A 374 -15.29 -15.86 11.04
CA VAL A 374 -16.00 -14.62 11.40
C VAL A 374 -17.45 -14.90 11.70
N HIS A 375 -18.14 -15.62 10.81
CA HIS A 375 -19.54 -15.97 11.01
C HIS A 375 -19.74 -16.79 12.30
N ALA A 376 -18.91 -17.79 12.55
CA ALA A 376 -18.97 -18.59 13.77
C ALA A 376 -18.71 -17.76 15.05
N ALA A 377 -17.80 -16.79 15.00
CA ALA A 377 -17.41 -15.98 16.14
C ALA A 377 -18.35 -14.77 16.39
N LEU A 378 -18.75 -14.08 15.34
CA LEU A 378 -19.51 -12.82 15.38
C LEU A 378 -20.95 -12.95 14.88
N GLY A 379 -21.28 -13.99 14.10
CA GLY A 379 -22.65 -14.30 13.64
C GLY A 379 -23.59 -14.66 14.82
N ASP A 380 -24.90 -14.58 14.55
CA ASP A 380 -26.01 -14.92 15.42
C ASP A 380 -26.13 -14.14 16.75
N GLY A 381 -26.84 -13.05 16.65
CA GLY A 381 -27.37 -12.25 17.71
C GLY A 381 -27.65 -10.84 17.22
N GLN A 382 -28.85 -10.62 16.68
CA GLN A 382 -29.37 -9.26 16.61
C GLN A 382 -29.20 -8.64 18.00
N LEU A 383 -28.31 -7.67 18.13
CA LEU A 383 -28.34 -6.76 19.28
C LEU A 383 -29.71 -6.08 19.18
N ALA A 384 -30.59 -6.35 20.17
CA ALA A 384 -31.84 -5.64 20.25
C ALA A 384 -31.57 -4.14 20.21
N PRO A 385 -32.34 -3.35 19.44
CA PRO A 385 -32.20 -1.91 19.44
C PRO A 385 -32.48 -1.39 20.84
N GLY A 386 -31.49 -0.81 21.50
CA GLY A 386 -31.62 -0.07 22.77
C GLY A 386 -31.41 -0.92 24.03
N SER A 387 -30.19 -1.22 24.40
CA SER A 387 -29.81 -1.47 25.80
C SER A 387 -28.38 -0.95 26.05
#